data_d8b3b6f21d61c4b90a7c0252871899b0
#
_entry.id   d8b3b6f21d61c4b90a7c0252871899b0
#
_cell.length_a   1.000
_cell.length_b   1.000
_cell.length_c   1.000
_cell.angle_alpha   90.00
_cell.angle_beta   90.00
_cell.angle_gamma   90.00
#
_symmetry.space_group_name_H-M   'P 1'
#
loop_
_entity.id
_entity.type
_entity.pdbx_description
1 polymer ?
#
loop_
_entity_poly.entity_id
_entity_poly.type
_entity_poly.pdbx_seq_one_letter_code
_entity_poly.pdbx_strand_id
1 'polypeptide(L)'
;MDDYLATTSATFTTGARHEFHGPFSLAQARAAGMTEREWRDRALVRATRGVRAPREAHTLQEQARAMALAIPEPFAFSHSTAARLWGLPLPAPYEEELTLHVVRGRAIERDGCTGHAGLPSREMARVRGLPVTSLADTWVDLGELAEPALTRDDLIVLGDAIALALERTLAPVDEEDDAAWADYVAARYDAEQAAWERSPSDGIDTEPVGVTAMRAARDRRVRPRGAVLLDSALERVRPRVRSPQETRTRLMFVAAGFREPETGAQIGTQSGWWGEFDLAWRRQKVAVEYQGAPHGTLASRRSDRAKFRLVEDEGWLVFEVFAHDLRPGVHRRDLLDRIGRALNEHG
;
A
#
# COMPACT_ATOMS: atom_id res chain seq x y z
N MET A 1 27.75 -4.89 2.16
CA MET A 1 27.02 -5.96 2.91
C MET A 1 26.16 -6.69 1.91
N ASP A 2 26.88 -7.30 0.92
CA ASP A 2 26.34 -7.91 -0.31
C ASP A 2 26.53 -9.43 -0.21
N ASP A 3 25.71 -10.11 0.60
CA ASP A 3 25.86 -11.57 0.72
C ASP A 3 24.52 -12.28 1.01
N TYR A 4 23.41 -11.79 0.45
CA TYR A 4 22.08 -12.42 0.65
C TYR A 4 21.31 -12.78 -0.62
N LEU A 5 21.97 -12.92 -1.76
CA LEU A 5 21.35 -13.36 -3.03
C LEU A 5 22.06 -14.53 -3.71
N ALA A 6 22.63 -15.44 -2.94
CA ALA A 6 22.89 -16.79 -3.45
C ALA A 6 21.60 -17.62 -3.28
N THR A 7 20.54 -17.27 -4.01
CA THR A 7 19.43 -18.20 -4.28
C THR A 7 20.02 -19.34 -5.09
N THR A 8 20.39 -20.43 -4.43
CA THR A 8 20.76 -21.69 -5.07
C THR A 8 19.59 -22.06 -5.99
N SER A 9 19.74 -21.82 -7.28
CA SER A 9 18.74 -22.12 -8.29
C SER A 9 18.60 -23.64 -8.37
N ALA A 10 17.68 -24.20 -7.60
CA ALA A 10 17.39 -25.62 -7.69
C ALA A 10 16.79 -25.89 -9.06
N THR A 11 17.40 -26.79 -9.81
CA THR A 11 17.00 -27.19 -11.15
C THR A 11 16.67 -28.65 -11.16
N PHE A 12 15.60 -29.04 -11.84
CA PHE A 12 15.28 -30.42 -12.13
C PHE A 12 15.41 -30.69 -13.63
N THR A 13 16.26 -31.63 -13.99
CA THR A 13 16.51 -32.03 -15.39
C THR A 13 15.82 -33.35 -15.68
N THR A 14 15.00 -33.42 -16.74
CA THR A 14 14.36 -34.65 -17.21
C THR A 14 15.34 -35.51 -18.01
N GLY A 15 15.03 -36.81 -18.19
CA GLY A 15 15.79 -37.67 -19.10
C GLY A 15 15.80 -37.17 -20.54
N ALA A 16 14.85 -36.36 -20.96
CA ALA A 16 14.80 -35.65 -22.24
C ALA A 16 15.63 -34.35 -22.26
N ARG A 17 16.41 -34.06 -21.21
CA ARG A 17 17.23 -32.86 -21.01
C ARG A 17 16.43 -31.55 -20.93
N HIS A 18 15.18 -31.61 -20.54
CA HIS A 18 14.42 -30.41 -20.25
C HIS A 18 14.66 -29.97 -18.80
N GLU A 19 14.96 -28.71 -18.60
CA GLU A 19 15.27 -28.15 -17.29
C GLU A 19 14.13 -27.32 -16.75
N PHE A 20 13.74 -27.57 -15.50
CA PHE A 20 12.75 -26.79 -14.77
C PHE A 20 13.43 -26.06 -13.61
N HIS A 21 13.42 -24.73 -13.65
CA HIS A 21 14.01 -23.87 -12.62
C HIS A 21 12.97 -23.38 -11.58
N GLY A 22 11.69 -23.69 -11.79
CA GLY A 22 10.59 -23.26 -10.93
C GLY A 22 9.42 -24.24 -10.97
N PRO A 23 8.25 -23.86 -10.45
CA PRO A 23 7.07 -24.70 -10.48
C PRO A 23 6.61 -24.96 -11.92
N PHE A 24 6.13 -26.18 -12.17
CA PHE A 24 5.60 -26.62 -13.46
C PHE A 24 4.41 -27.56 -13.28
N SER A 25 3.46 -27.47 -14.20
CA SER A 25 2.25 -28.30 -14.21
C SER A 25 2.50 -29.67 -14.83
N LEU A 26 1.59 -30.62 -14.56
CA LEU A 26 1.63 -31.94 -15.24
C LEU A 26 1.53 -31.79 -16.77
N ALA A 27 0.79 -30.81 -17.27
CA ALA A 27 0.72 -30.55 -18.72
C ALA A 27 2.07 -30.13 -19.30
N GLN A 28 2.77 -29.22 -18.63
CA GLN A 28 4.13 -28.80 -19.01
C GLN A 28 5.13 -29.94 -18.91
N ALA A 29 5.06 -30.75 -17.85
CA ALA A 29 5.88 -31.94 -17.68
C ALA A 29 5.72 -32.92 -18.86
N ARG A 30 4.47 -33.21 -19.23
CA ARG A 30 4.17 -34.10 -20.39
C ARG A 30 4.65 -33.50 -21.72
N ALA A 31 4.45 -32.20 -21.92
CA ALA A 31 4.94 -31.51 -23.12
C ALA A 31 6.48 -31.54 -23.21
N ALA A 32 7.19 -31.56 -22.09
CA ALA A 32 8.64 -31.71 -22.00
C ALA A 32 9.12 -33.19 -22.10
N GLY A 33 8.21 -34.13 -22.36
CA GLY A 33 8.54 -35.57 -22.47
C GLY A 33 8.86 -36.25 -21.14
N MET A 34 8.48 -35.65 -20.01
CA MET A 34 8.69 -36.25 -18.69
C MET A 34 7.87 -37.52 -18.51
N THR A 35 8.51 -38.58 -18.05
CA THR A 35 7.84 -39.85 -17.74
C THR A 35 7.09 -39.76 -16.41
N GLU A 36 6.14 -40.70 -16.20
CA GLU A 36 5.40 -40.79 -14.93
C GLU A 36 6.32 -41.10 -13.73
N ARG A 37 7.43 -41.82 -13.96
CA ARG A 37 8.46 -42.07 -12.94
C ARG A 37 9.17 -40.78 -12.51
N GLU A 38 9.61 -39.96 -13.48
CA GLU A 38 10.26 -38.68 -13.21
C GLU A 38 9.28 -37.70 -12.52
N TRP A 39 8.01 -37.67 -12.96
CA TRP A 39 6.97 -36.87 -12.29
C TRP A 39 6.80 -37.23 -10.81
N ARG A 40 7.02 -38.50 -10.44
CA ARG A 40 6.92 -39.00 -9.06
C ARG A 40 8.26 -38.98 -8.32
N ASP A 41 9.31 -38.42 -8.92
CA ASP A 41 10.62 -38.36 -8.30
C ASP A 41 10.53 -37.64 -6.94
N ARG A 42 11.24 -38.20 -5.95
CA ARG A 42 11.31 -37.61 -4.61
C ARG A 42 12.10 -36.29 -4.56
N ALA A 43 12.94 -36.01 -5.55
CA ALA A 43 13.60 -34.73 -5.71
C ALA A 43 12.62 -33.59 -6.06
N LEU A 44 11.41 -33.91 -6.51
CA LEU A 44 10.37 -32.93 -6.80
C LEU A 44 9.39 -32.77 -5.63
N VAL A 45 9.27 -31.54 -5.17
CA VAL A 45 8.29 -31.15 -4.17
C VAL A 45 6.91 -30.99 -4.80
N ARG A 46 5.87 -31.44 -4.12
CA ARG A 46 4.48 -31.18 -4.50
C ARG A 46 4.09 -29.78 -4.03
N ALA A 47 4.21 -28.79 -4.90
CA ALA A 47 3.84 -27.42 -4.59
C ALA A 47 2.32 -27.24 -4.37
N THR A 48 1.51 -27.87 -5.22
CA THR A 48 0.05 -28.04 -5.04
C THR A 48 -0.43 -29.21 -5.88
N ARG A 49 -1.72 -29.55 -5.83
CA ARG A 49 -2.27 -30.65 -6.64
C ARG A 49 -2.08 -30.35 -8.14
N GLY A 50 -1.35 -31.21 -8.84
CA GLY A 50 -1.07 -31.10 -10.28
C GLY A 50 0.12 -30.19 -10.64
N VAL A 51 0.87 -29.71 -9.64
CA VAL A 51 2.07 -28.89 -9.81
C VAL A 51 3.21 -29.43 -8.97
N ARG A 52 4.39 -29.53 -9.58
CA ARG A 52 5.65 -29.90 -8.95
C ARG A 52 6.63 -28.74 -9.03
N ALA A 53 7.63 -28.75 -8.16
CA ALA A 53 8.72 -27.78 -8.16
C ALA A 53 10.04 -28.47 -7.75
N PRO A 54 11.20 -27.98 -8.20
CA PRO A 54 12.51 -28.48 -7.79
C PRO A 54 12.81 -28.27 -6.29
N ARG A 55 12.15 -27.30 -5.65
CA ARG A 55 12.27 -26.99 -4.22
C ARG A 55 10.97 -26.42 -3.67
N GLU A 56 10.88 -26.32 -2.36
CA GLU A 56 9.78 -25.62 -1.70
C GLU A 56 9.78 -24.10 -2.04
N ALA A 57 8.60 -23.54 -2.06
CA ALA A 57 8.42 -22.10 -2.23
C ALA A 57 8.72 -21.37 -0.92
N HIS A 58 9.63 -20.41 -0.95
CA HIS A 58 10.00 -19.62 0.22
C HIS A 58 9.36 -18.23 0.24
N THR A 59 8.82 -17.78 -0.89
CA THR A 59 8.18 -16.46 -1.03
C THR A 59 6.73 -16.60 -1.47
N LEU A 60 5.91 -15.60 -1.10
CA LEU A 60 4.54 -15.49 -1.59
C LEU A 60 4.48 -15.56 -3.13
N GLN A 61 5.41 -14.91 -3.81
CA GLN A 61 5.42 -14.88 -5.27
C GLN A 61 5.65 -16.27 -5.88
N GLU A 62 6.53 -17.08 -5.28
CA GLU A 62 6.76 -18.47 -5.71
C GLU A 62 5.55 -19.35 -5.46
N GLN A 63 4.90 -19.19 -4.29
CA GLN A 63 3.66 -19.89 -3.96
C GLN A 63 2.53 -19.51 -4.94
N ALA A 64 2.37 -18.22 -5.22
CA ALA A 64 1.39 -17.72 -6.17
C ALA A 64 1.64 -18.23 -7.60
N ARG A 65 2.91 -18.27 -8.05
CA ARG A 65 3.27 -18.87 -9.36
C ARG A 65 2.89 -20.35 -9.43
N ALA A 66 3.14 -21.13 -8.40
CA ALA A 66 2.75 -22.53 -8.36
C ALA A 66 1.23 -22.69 -8.38
N MET A 67 0.51 -21.87 -7.62
CA MET A 67 -0.95 -21.89 -7.58
C MET A 67 -1.56 -21.47 -8.92
N ALA A 68 -1.00 -20.46 -9.58
CA ALA A 68 -1.45 -20.01 -10.89
C ALA A 68 -1.43 -21.11 -11.97
N LEU A 69 -0.44 -21.99 -11.93
CA LEU A 69 -0.37 -23.15 -12.85
C LEU A 69 -1.47 -24.20 -12.60
N ALA A 70 -2.09 -24.18 -11.43
CA ALA A 70 -3.08 -25.15 -11.00
C ALA A 70 -4.53 -24.67 -11.14
N ILE A 71 -4.73 -23.37 -11.34
CA ILE A 71 -6.06 -22.74 -11.43
C ILE A 71 -6.38 -22.45 -12.89
N PRO A 72 -7.51 -22.93 -13.42
CA PRO A 72 -7.94 -22.58 -14.78
C PRO A 72 -8.29 -21.10 -14.89
N GLU A 73 -7.86 -20.44 -15.96
CA GLU A 73 -8.27 -19.08 -16.29
C GLU A 73 -9.76 -19.01 -16.69
N PRO A 74 -10.44 -17.85 -16.53
CA PRO A 74 -9.92 -16.64 -15.92
C PRO A 74 -10.00 -16.68 -14.39
N PHE A 75 -8.96 -16.12 -13.74
CA PHE A 75 -8.91 -15.91 -12.30
C PHE A 75 -7.99 -14.71 -11.98
N ALA A 76 -8.07 -14.20 -10.74
CA ALA A 76 -7.09 -13.28 -10.19
C ALA A 76 -6.79 -13.63 -8.74
N PHE A 77 -5.58 -13.34 -8.27
CA PHE A 77 -5.33 -13.22 -6.84
C PHE A 77 -6.04 -11.98 -6.30
N SER A 78 -6.57 -12.07 -5.08
CA SER A 78 -7.45 -11.05 -4.48
C SER A 78 -7.19 -10.89 -2.98
N HIS A 79 -7.89 -9.98 -2.32
CA HIS A 79 -7.84 -9.78 -0.86
C HIS A 79 -6.40 -9.58 -0.36
N SER A 80 -6.03 -10.23 0.76
CA SER A 80 -4.70 -10.16 1.37
C SER A 80 -3.59 -10.61 0.42
N THR A 81 -3.83 -11.61 -0.42
CA THR A 81 -2.84 -12.08 -1.40
C THR A 81 -2.53 -11.01 -2.44
N ALA A 82 -3.56 -10.36 -3.02
CA ALA A 82 -3.33 -9.26 -3.97
C ALA A 82 -2.65 -8.09 -3.27
N ALA A 83 -3.10 -7.70 -2.09
CA ALA A 83 -2.50 -6.62 -1.31
C ALA A 83 -1.00 -6.86 -1.03
N ARG A 84 -0.62 -8.08 -0.66
CA ARG A 84 0.79 -8.47 -0.45
C ARG A 84 1.59 -8.48 -1.75
N LEU A 85 1.01 -8.93 -2.85
CA LEU A 85 1.66 -8.89 -4.17
C LEU A 85 1.87 -7.45 -4.65
N TRP A 86 0.95 -6.55 -4.37
CA TRP A 86 1.08 -5.11 -4.60
C TRP A 86 2.06 -4.41 -3.64
N GLY A 87 2.47 -5.06 -2.53
CA GLY A 87 3.31 -4.46 -1.50
C GLY A 87 2.57 -3.49 -0.58
N LEU A 88 1.25 -3.62 -0.43
CA LEU A 88 0.46 -2.78 0.45
C LEU A 88 0.73 -3.10 1.93
N PRO A 89 0.66 -2.10 2.83
CA PRO A 89 1.00 -2.24 4.24
C PRO A 89 -0.12 -2.92 5.03
N LEU A 90 -0.22 -4.23 4.91
CA LEU A 90 -1.17 -5.03 5.70
C LEU A 90 -0.73 -5.12 7.16
N PRO A 91 -1.67 -5.13 8.12
CA PRO A 91 -1.35 -5.49 9.49
C PRO A 91 -1.08 -7.01 9.61
N ALA A 92 -0.21 -7.39 10.58
CA ALA A 92 -0.20 -8.79 11.03
C ALA A 92 -1.62 -9.16 11.53
N PRO A 93 -2.18 -10.30 11.31
CA PRO A 93 -1.67 -11.56 10.77
C PRO A 93 -1.76 -11.72 9.26
N TYR A 94 -2.30 -10.76 8.50
CA TYR A 94 -2.45 -10.88 7.05
C TYR A 94 -1.12 -10.78 6.29
N GLU A 95 -0.12 -10.12 6.88
CA GLU A 95 1.22 -10.04 6.30
C GLU A 95 1.88 -11.42 6.21
N GLU A 96 1.59 -12.30 7.16
CA GLU A 96 2.15 -13.66 7.28
C GLU A 96 1.17 -14.78 6.86
N GLU A 97 0.02 -14.42 6.30
CA GLU A 97 -1.00 -15.40 5.93
C GLU A 97 -0.47 -16.42 4.92
N LEU A 98 -0.64 -17.71 5.22
CA LEU A 98 -0.17 -18.80 4.37
C LEU A 98 -1.15 -19.18 3.26
N THR A 99 -2.43 -18.86 3.45
CA THR A 99 -3.49 -19.19 2.50
C THR A 99 -3.57 -18.13 1.40
N LEU A 100 -3.62 -18.56 0.15
CA LEU A 100 -3.77 -17.67 -0.99
C LEU A 100 -5.24 -17.39 -1.28
N HIS A 101 -5.62 -16.14 -1.45
CA HIS A 101 -6.95 -15.72 -1.86
C HIS A 101 -7.03 -15.60 -3.39
N VAL A 102 -8.02 -16.27 -3.97
CA VAL A 102 -8.24 -16.31 -5.42
C VAL A 102 -9.70 -16.03 -5.74
N VAL A 103 -9.95 -15.13 -6.68
CA VAL A 103 -11.29 -14.84 -7.18
C VAL A 103 -11.49 -15.35 -8.61
N ARG A 104 -12.67 -15.94 -8.85
CA ARG A 104 -13.13 -16.44 -10.15
C ARG A 104 -14.61 -16.08 -10.39
N GLY A 105 -15.15 -16.47 -11.52
CA GLY A 105 -16.59 -16.37 -11.74
C GLY A 105 -17.40 -17.16 -10.70
N ARG A 106 -16.89 -18.35 -10.31
CA ARG A 106 -17.38 -19.17 -9.18
C ARG A 106 -16.23 -19.49 -8.26
N ALA A 107 -16.49 -19.51 -6.95
CA ALA A 107 -15.50 -19.91 -5.94
C ALA A 107 -14.98 -21.32 -6.20
N ILE A 108 -13.74 -21.55 -5.83
CA ILE A 108 -13.08 -22.87 -5.92
C ILE A 108 -12.70 -23.35 -4.53
N GLU A 109 -12.68 -24.68 -4.37
CA GLU A 109 -12.11 -25.34 -3.21
C GLU A 109 -10.77 -25.98 -3.60
N ARG A 110 -9.71 -25.57 -2.91
CA ARG A 110 -8.36 -26.10 -3.13
C ARG A 110 -7.51 -25.89 -1.88
N ASP A 111 -6.71 -26.89 -1.53
CA ASP A 111 -5.77 -26.80 -0.42
C ASP A 111 -4.82 -25.60 -0.59
N GLY A 112 -4.62 -24.82 0.47
CA GLY A 112 -3.79 -23.62 0.47
C GLY A 112 -4.40 -22.43 -0.27
N CYS A 113 -5.70 -22.49 -0.61
CA CYS A 113 -6.39 -21.44 -1.34
C CYS A 113 -7.79 -21.18 -0.76
N THR A 114 -8.10 -19.92 -0.47
CA THR A 114 -9.46 -19.44 -0.21
C THR A 114 -10.05 -18.92 -1.52
N GLY A 115 -11.06 -19.61 -2.02
CA GLY A 115 -11.73 -19.26 -3.27
C GLY A 115 -12.88 -18.28 -3.06
N HIS A 116 -12.91 -17.23 -3.89
CA HIS A 116 -13.97 -16.23 -3.93
C HIS A 116 -14.69 -16.25 -5.28
N ALA A 117 -15.95 -15.82 -5.30
CA ALA A 117 -16.73 -15.62 -6.53
C ALA A 117 -16.76 -14.15 -6.94
N GLY A 118 -17.22 -13.89 -8.18
CA GLY A 118 -17.54 -12.53 -8.64
C GLY A 118 -16.40 -11.81 -9.37
N LEU A 119 -15.49 -12.53 -10.01
CA LEU A 119 -14.44 -11.93 -10.86
C LEU A 119 -14.99 -10.92 -11.90
N PRO A 120 -16.17 -11.12 -12.56
CA PRO A 120 -16.66 -10.16 -13.55
C PRO A 120 -16.96 -8.75 -13.01
N SER A 121 -17.11 -8.58 -11.70
CA SER A 121 -17.29 -7.26 -11.08
C SER A 121 -15.98 -6.61 -10.64
N ARG A 122 -14.84 -7.15 -11.03
CA ARG A 122 -13.50 -6.71 -10.66
C ARG A 122 -12.68 -6.37 -11.90
N GLU A 123 -11.93 -5.32 -11.83
CA GLU A 123 -10.86 -5.06 -12.80
C GLU A 123 -9.63 -5.87 -12.41
N MET A 124 -8.95 -6.35 -13.43
CA MET A 124 -7.75 -7.17 -13.29
C MET A 124 -6.52 -6.37 -13.70
N ALA A 125 -5.42 -6.63 -13.03
CA ALA A 125 -4.09 -6.15 -13.36
C ALA A 125 -3.08 -7.30 -13.35
N ARG A 126 -1.81 -6.98 -13.59
CA ARG A 126 -0.71 -7.94 -13.47
C ARG A 126 0.40 -7.39 -12.59
N VAL A 127 0.83 -8.18 -11.62
CA VAL A 127 2.00 -7.88 -10.79
C VAL A 127 3.03 -8.98 -11.03
N ARG A 128 4.19 -8.63 -11.57
CA ARG A 128 5.28 -9.58 -11.89
C ARG A 128 4.78 -10.81 -12.68
N GLY A 129 3.86 -10.56 -13.64
CA GLY A 129 3.26 -11.58 -14.50
C GLY A 129 2.08 -12.34 -13.90
N LEU A 130 1.78 -12.19 -12.61
CA LEU A 130 0.64 -12.84 -11.93
C LEU A 130 -0.64 -12.02 -12.13
N PRO A 131 -1.79 -12.66 -12.42
CA PRO A 131 -3.07 -11.97 -12.48
C PRO A 131 -3.53 -11.61 -11.06
N VAL A 132 -3.81 -10.34 -10.82
CA VAL A 132 -4.29 -9.80 -9.54
C VAL A 132 -5.51 -8.92 -9.77
N THR A 133 -6.33 -8.70 -8.73
CA THR A 133 -7.32 -7.62 -8.77
C THR A 133 -6.62 -6.26 -8.81
N SER A 134 -7.21 -5.25 -9.47
CA SER A 134 -6.68 -3.88 -9.48
C SER A 134 -6.44 -3.38 -8.05
N LEU A 135 -5.65 -2.32 -7.88
CA LEU A 135 -5.44 -1.71 -6.56
C LEU A 135 -6.77 -1.31 -5.91
N ALA A 136 -7.66 -0.67 -6.66
CA ALA A 136 -8.96 -0.23 -6.17
C ALA A 136 -9.87 -1.42 -5.81
N ASP A 137 -9.93 -2.45 -6.65
CA ASP A 137 -10.71 -3.66 -6.37
C ASP A 137 -10.12 -4.48 -5.21
N THR A 138 -8.78 -4.49 -5.07
CA THR A 138 -8.10 -5.10 -3.92
C THR A 138 -8.55 -4.44 -2.62
N TRP A 139 -8.65 -3.10 -2.58
CA TRP A 139 -9.14 -2.38 -1.40
C TRP A 139 -10.58 -2.78 -1.04
N VAL A 140 -11.47 -2.89 -2.02
CA VAL A 140 -12.86 -3.34 -1.79
C VAL A 140 -12.89 -4.78 -1.29
N ASP A 141 -12.06 -5.67 -1.84
CA ASP A 141 -11.95 -7.06 -1.40
C ASP A 141 -11.46 -7.16 0.05
N LEU A 142 -10.55 -6.28 0.48
CA LEU A 142 -10.08 -6.22 1.87
C LEU A 142 -11.20 -5.87 2.85
N GLY A 143 -12.21 -5.11 2.42
CA GLY A 143 -13.41 -4.87 3.21
C GLY A 143 -14.19 -6.14 3.57
N GLU A 144 -14.09 -7.21 2.77
CA GLU A 144 -14.69 -8.51 3.08
C GLU A 144 -13.99 -9.23 4.24
N LEU A 145 -12.72 -8.87 4.53
CA LEU A 145 -11.92 -9.39 5.63
C LEU A 145 -12.07 -8.55 6.91
N ALA A 146 -12.84 -7.45 6.84
CA ALA A 146 -13.06 -6.57 7.97
C ALA A 146 -13.72 -7.31 9.15
N GLU A 147 -13.30 -6.90 10.34
CA GLU A 147 -13.70 -7.40 11.65
C GLU A 147 -13.78 -8.93 11.85
N PRO A 148 -13.09 -9.43 12.87
CA PRO A 148 -12.30 -8.67 13.87
C PRO A 148 -10.87 -8.31 13.41
N ALA A 149 -10.45 -8.68 12.22
CA ALA A 149 -9.05 -8.67 11.82
C ALA A 149 -8.59 -7.38 11.09
N LEU A 150 -9.44 -6.71 10.30
CA LEU A 150 -9.17 -5.38 9.75
C LEU A 150 -10.13 -4.35 10.35
N THR A 151 -9.57 -3.31 10.94
CA THR A 151 -10.31 -2.18 11.46
C THR A 151 -10.57 -1.12 10.38
N ARG A 152 -11.47 -0.17 10.66
CA ARG A 152 -11.65 1.01 9.79
C ARG A 152 -10.33 1.76 9.57
N ASP A 153 -9.53 1.93 10.62
CA ASP A 153 -8.27 2.67 10.53
C ASP A 153 -7.24 1.93 9.67
N ASP A 154 -7.23 0.59 9.69
CA ASP A 154 -6.40 -0.20 8.77
C ASP A 154 -6.86 -0.03 7.32
N LEU A 155 -8.16 0.01 7.05
CA LEU A 155 -8.69 0.29 5.71
C LEU A 155 -8.36 1.71 5.23
N ILE A 156 -8.29 2.70 6.14
CA ILE A 156 -7.84 4.06 5.81
C ILE A 156 -6.34 4.03 5.46
N VAL A 157 -5.51 3.37 6.26
CA VAL A 157 -4.06 3.21 5.98
C VAL A 157 -3.83 2.59 4.60
N LEU A 158 -4.55 1.52 4.28
CA LEU A 158 -4.48 0.86 2.98
C LEU A 158 -5.01 1.75 1.86
N GLY A 159 -6.10 2.48 2.12
CA GLY A 159 -6.68 3.43 1.19
C GLY A 159 -5.74 4.58 0.84
N ASP A 160 -5.08 5.17 1.84
CA ASP A 160 -4.09 6.24 1.65
C ASP A 160 -2.92 5.75 0.76
N ALA A 161 -2.39 4.54 1.05
CA ALA A 161 -1.31 3.94 0.26
C ALA A 161 -1.75 3.66 -1.20
N ILE A 162 -2.97 3.19 -1.39
CA ILE A 162 -3.54 2.92 -2.73
C ILE A 162 -3.81 4.23 -3.47
N ALA A 163 -4.34 5.26 -2.79
CA ALA A 163 -4.58 6.57 -3.40
C ALA A 163 -3.28 7.17 -3.93
N LEU A 164 -2.20 7.11 -3.15
CA LEU A 164 -0.88 7.55 -3.58
C LEU A 164 -0.36 6.74 -4.77
N ALA A 165 -0.46 5.40 -4.73
CA ALA A 165 -0.01 4.54 -5.82
C ALA A 165 -0.77 4.81 -7.13
N LEU A 166 -2.08 4.98 -7.06
CA LEU A 166 -2.93 5.30 -8.23
C LEU A 166 -2.61 6.71 -8.76
N GLU A 167 -2.36 7.67 -7.88
CA GLU A 167 -1.98 9.02 -8.30
C GLU A 167 -0.67 9.01 -9.07
N ARG A 168 0.33 8.25 -8.61
CA ARG A 168 1.62 8.07 -9.32
C ARG A 168 1.44 7.40 -10.68
N THR A 169 0.67 6.32 -10.75
CA THR A 169 0.45 5.57 -12.01
C THR A 169 -0.29 6.39 -13.07
N LEU A 170 -1.12 7.34 -12.64
CA LEU A 170 -1.92 8.19 -13.53
C LEU A 170 -1.29 9.57 -13.79
N ALA A 171 -0.18 9.88 -13.12
CA ALA A 171 0.58 11.08 -13.39
C ALA A 171 1.17 11.04 -14.82
N PRO A 172 1.16 12.15 -15.56
CA PRO A 172 1.72 12.21 -16.91
C PRO A 172 3.26 12.32 -16.92
N VAL A 173 3.91 11.73 -15.94
CA VAL A 173 5.36 11.73 -15.73
C VAL A 173 5.86 10.30 -15.50
N ASP A 174 7.12 10.04 -15.82
CA ASP A 174 7.75 8.75 -15.59
C ASP A 174 7.86 8.47 -14.09
N GLU A 175 7.35 7.31 -13.64
CA GLU A 175 7.39 6.90 -12.22
C GLU A 175 8.81 6.73 -11.68
N GLU A 176 9.79 6.46 -12.55
CA GLU A 176 11.20 6.30 -12.21
C GLU A 176 11.95 7.64 -12.15
N ASP A 177 11.33 8.75 -12.61
CA ASP A 177 11.90 10.11 -12.57
C ASP A 177 11.37 10.87 -11.34
N ASP A 178 12.10 10.78 -10.24
CA ASP A 178 11.77 11.48 -8.99
C ASP A 178 11.73 13.02 -9.14
N ALA A 179 12.51 13.59 -10.07
CA ALA A 179 12.51 15.03 -10.33
C ALA A 179 11.25 15.44 -11.08
N ALA A 180 10.88 14.75 -12.14
CA ALA A 180 9.65 14.99 -12.89
C ALA A 180 8.40 14.77 -12.01
N TRP A 181 8.43 13.80 -11.12
CA TRP A 181 7.37 13.61 -10.12
C TRP A 181 7.28 14.79 -9.15
N ALA A 182 8.42 15.28 -8.64
CA ALA A 182 8.45 16.42 -7.73
C ALA A 182 7.90 17.70 -8.41
N ASP A 183 8.29 17.95 -9.67
CA ASP A 183 7.79 19.08 -10.47
C ASP A 183 6.29 18.99 -10.73
N TYR A 184 5.78 17.79 -11.06
CA TYR A 184 4.35 17.54 -11.25
C TYR A 184 3.56 17.82 -9.95
N VAL A 185 4.06 17.32 -8.81
CA VAL A 185 3.45 17.56 -7.49
C VAL A 185 3.49 19.04 -7.13
N ALA A 186 4.60 19.74 -7.39
CA ALA A 186 4.73 21.17 -7.14
C ALA A 186 3.74 21.98 -7.96
N ALA A 187 3.67 21.74 -9.28
CA ALA A 187 2.75 22.45 -10.17
C ALA A 187 1.26 22.23 -9.79
N ARG A 188 0.92 21.00 -9.40
CA ARG A 188 -0.42 20.69 -8.91
C ARG A 188 -0.73 21.38 -7.58
N TYR A 189 0.25 21.42 -6.69
CA TYR A 189 0.15 22.14 -5.43
C TYR A 189 -0.10 23.64 -5.62
N ASP A 190 0.66 24.29 -6.50
CA ASP A 190 0.48 25.72 -6.81
C ASP A 190 -0.94 26.00 -7.35
N ALA A 191 -1.47 25.08 -8.19
CA ALA A 191 -2.84 25.17 -8.68
C ALA A 191 -3.88 24.99 -7.57
N GLU A 192 -3.65 24.08 -6.64
CA GLU A 192 -4.51 23.82 -5.47
C GLU A 192 -4.46 25.00 -4.47
N GLN A 193 -3.27 25.57 -4.23
CA GLN A 193 -3.12 26.74 -3.37
C GLN A 193 -3.79 27.97 -3.99
N ALA A 194 -3.62 28.21 -5.28
CA ALA A 194 -4.29 29.29 -5.98
C ALA A 194 -5.81 29.13 -5.99
N ALA A 195 -6.31 27.91 -5.99
CA ALA A 195 -7.74 27.62 -5.82
C ALA A 195 -8.21 27.90 -4.38
N TRP A 196 -7.44 27.49 -3.37
CA TRP A 196 -7.70 27.78 -1.97
C TRP A 196 -7.72 29.30 -1.65
N GLU A 197 -6.77 30.06 -2.18
CA GLU A 197 -6.71 31.51 -1.99
C GLU A 197 -7.91 32.22 -2.61
N ARG A 198 -8.46 31.66 -3.71
CA ARG A 198 -9.67 32.20 -4.38
C ARG A 198 -10.96 31.86 -3.64
N SER A 199 -11.02 30.73 -2.97
CA SER A 199 -12.23 30.26 -2.26
C SER A 199 -11.84 29.42 -1.04
N PRO A 200 -11.51 30.04 0.10
CA PRO A 200 -11.06 29.33 1.31
C PRO A 200 -12.12 28.41 1.94
N SER A 201 -13.39 28.59 1.57
CA SER A 201 -14.52 27.81 2.09
C SER A 201 -14.87 26.58 1.28
N ASP A 202 -14.53 26.59 -0.01
CA ASP A 202 -14.86 25.55 -0.94
C ASP A 202 -13.56 24.75 -1.17
N GLY A 203 -13.36 23.68 -0.42
CA GLY A 203 -12.26 22.74 -0.68
C GLY A 203 -12.29 22.35 -2.17
N ILE A 204 -11.12 22.01 -2.73
CA ILE A 204 -10.98 21.64 -4.13
C ILE A 204 -12.07 20.61 -4.44
N ASP A 205 -13.01 21.00 -5.31
CA ASP A 205 -14.22 20.26 -5.64
C ASP A 205 -13.94 18.97 -6.47
N THR A 206 -12.68 18.66 -6.71
CA THR A 206 -12.27 17.44 -7.42
C THR A 206 -11.75 16.40 -6.43
N GLU A 207 -12.55 15.35 -6.24
CA GLU A 207 -12.13 14.19 -5.49
C GLU A 207 -10.82 13.63 -6.07
N PRO A 208 -9.80 13.31 -5.25
CA PRO A 208 -8.54 12.76 -5.72
C PRO A 208 -8.75 11.53 -6.61
N VAL A 209 -7.99 11.39 -7.68
CA VAL A 209 -8.17 10.32 -8.67
C VAL A 209 -8.17 8.93 -8.04
N GLY A 210 -7.28 8.70 -7.06
CA GLY A 210 -7.23 7.43 -6.35
C GLY A 210 -8.49 7.15 -5.54
N VAL A 211 -9.07 8.16 -4.89
CA VAL A 211 -10.34 8.03 -4.13
C VAL A 211 -11.51 7.77 -5.09
N THR A 212 -11.57 8.50 -6.21
CA THR A 212 -12.57 8.29 -7.28
C THR A 212 -12.50 6.85 -7.81
N ALA A 213 -11.30 6.31 -8.07
CA ALA A 213 -11.12 4.94 -8.54
C ALA A 213 -11.60 3.90 -7.52
N MET A 214 -11.29 4.09 -6.23
CA MET A 214 -11.77 3.23 -5.15
C MET A 214 -13.29 3.29 -4.99
N ARG A 215 -13.89 4.48 -5.10
CA ARG A 215 -15.33 4.67 -5.09
C ARG A 215 -15.99 3.93 -6.26
N ALA A 216 -15.47 4.09 -7.47
CA ALA A 216 -15.96 3.38 -8.65
C ALA A 216 -15.86 1.86 -8.50
N ALA A 217 -14.75 1.34 -7.94
CA ALA A 217 -14.62 -0.08 -7.64
C ALA A 217 -15.63 -0.56 -6.60
N ARG A 218 -15.88 0.23 -5.55
CA ARG A 218 -16.89 -0.03 -4.53
C ARG A 218 -18.30 -0.08 -5.12
N ASP A 219 -18.64 0.84 -6.00
CA ASP A 219 -19.98 0.97 -6.59
C ASP A 219 -20.28 -0.14 -7.62
N ARG A 220 -19.25 -0.73 -8.22
CA ARG A 220 -19.41 -1.93 -9.08
C ARG A 220 -19.87 -3.17 -8.29
N ARG A 221 -19.77 -3.17 -6.95
CA ARG A 221 -20.13 -4.30 -6.10
C ARG A 221 -21.54 -4.14 -5.54
N VAL A 222 -22.35 -5.16 -5.74
CA VAL A 222 -23.71 -5.19 -5.16
C VAL A 222 -23.62 -5.65 -3.71
N ARG A 223 -23.76 -4.71 -2.78
CA ARG A 223 -23.74 -4.97 -1.32
C ARG A 223 -22.55 -5.83 -0.86
N PRO A 224 -21.30 -5.39 -1.10
CA PRO A 224 -20.14 -6.16 -0.65
C PRO A 224 -20.16 -6.28 0.87
N ARG A 225 -19.60 -7.36 1.39
CA ARG A 225 -19.37 -7.49 2.84
C ARG A 225 -18.47 -6.33 3.29
N GLY A 226 -18.72 -5.80 4.49
CA GLY A 226 -17.98 -4.65 4.99
C GLY A 226 -18.30 -3.31 4.32
N ALA A 227 -19.39 -3.22 3.51
CA ALA A 227 -19.75 -2.00 2.78
C ALA A 227 -19.79 -0.73 3.66
N VAL A 228 -20.41 -0.80 4.83
CA VAL A 228 -20.52 0.33 5.77
C VAL A 228 -19.13 0.77 6.26
N LEU A 229 -18.26 -0.18 6.50
CA LEU A 229 -16.89 0.10 6.95
C LEU A 229 -16.04 0.70 5.82
N LEU A 230 -16.17 0.16 4.59
CA LEU A 230 -15.54 0.72 3.39
C LEU A 230 -15.99 2.15 3.11
N ASP A 231 -17.30 2.40 3.13
CA ASP A 231 -17.86 3.73 2.89
C ASP A 231 -17.34 4.73 3.95
N SER A 232 -17.35 4.35 5.23
CA SER A 232 -16.79 5.15 6.32
C SER A 232 -15.28 5.37 6.25
N ALA A 233 -14.53 4.39 5.74
CA ALA A 233 -13.10 4.53 5.54
C ALA A 233 -12.79 5.46 4.36
N LEU A 234 -13.52 5.32 3.25
CA LEU A 234 -13.32 6.09 2.02
C LEU A 234 -13.46 7.60 2.25
N GLU A 235 -14.37 8.03 3.11
CA GLU A 235 -14.51 9.44 3.51
C GLU A 235 -13.25 10.02 4.17
N ARG A 236 -12.40 9.15 4.71
CA ARG A 236 -11.19 9.50 5.45
C ARG A 236 -9.89 9.20 4.71
N VAL A 237 -9.96 8.61 3.53
CA VAL A 237 -8.78 8.40 2.68
C VAL A 237 -8.26 9.74 2.20
N ARG A 238 -6.94 9.93 2.26
CA ARG A 238 -6.25 11.14 1.79
C ARG A 238 -5.09 10.77 0.88
N PRO A 239 -4.88 11.49 -0.22
CA PRO A 239 -3.70 11.34 -1.06
C PRO A 239 -2.44 11.87 -0.34
N ARG A 240 -1.28 11.60 -0.94
CA ARG A 240 0.02 12.12 -0.48
C ARG A 240 0.44 11.71 0.93
N VAL A 241 -0.09 10.60 1.41
CA VAL A 241 0.38 9.96 2.64
C VAL A 241 1.34 8.84 2.25
N ARG A 242 2.57 8.90 2.69
CA ARG A 242 3.67 8.01 2.25
C ARG A 242 3.89 6.81 3.16
N SER A 243 3.34 6.85 4.37
CA SER A 243 3.53 5.76 5.33
C SER A 243 2.29 5.49 6.18
N PRO A 244 2.12 4.25 6.66
CA PRO A 244 1.08 3.91 7.62
C PRO A 244 1.10 4.76 8.89
N GLN A 245 2.28 5.21 9.29
CA GLN A 245 2.44 5.99 10.52
C GLN A 245 1.96 7.43 10.37
N GLU A 246 2.15 8.03 9.19
CA GLU A 246 1.57 9.33 8.86
C GLU A 246 0.04 9.28 8.91
N THR A 247 -0.59 8.26 8.31
CA THR A 247 -2.04 8.03 8.42
C THR A 247 -2.46 7.94 9.89
N ARG A 248 -1.78 7.09 10.69
CA ARG A 248 -2.11 6.90 12.10
C ARG A 248 -1.93 8.18 12.92
N THR A 249 -0.90 8.98 12.61
CA THR A 249 -0.66 10.30 13.23
C THR A 249 -1.81 11.25 12.91
N ARG A 250 -2.21 11.35 11.65
CA ARG A 250 -3.36 12.16 11.21
C ARG A 250 -4.64 11.75 11.92
N LEU A 251 -4.95 10.44 11.94
CA LEU A 251 -6.14 9.91 12.60
C LEU A 251 -6.13 10.15 14.11
N MET A 252 -4.96 10.08 14.74
CA MET A 252 -4.80 10.42 16.17
C MET A 252 -5.19 11.86 16.45
N PHE A 253 -4.77 12.82 15.61
CA PHE A 253 -5.14 14.23 15.77
C PHE A 253 -6.63 14.47 15.55
N VAL A 254 -7.21 13.87 14.51
CA VAL A 254 -8.65 13.96 14.24
C VAL A 254 -9.47 13.35 15.40
N ALA A 255 -9.04 12.21 15.94
CA ALA A 255 -9.69 11.59 17.10
C ALA A 255 -9.58 12.42 18.39
N ALA A 256 -8.54 13.25 18.51
CA ALA A 256 -8.38 14.21 19.60
C ALA A 256 -9.23 15.49 19.42
N GLY A 257 -9.99 15.60 18.33
CA GLY A 257 -10.86 16.74 18.05
C GLY A 257 -10.17 17.90 17.30
N PHE A 258 -8.95 17.73 16.84
CA PHE A 258 -8.30 18.75 16.01
C PHE A 258 -8.91 18.78 14.61
N ARG A 259 -8.91 19.94 13.98
CA ARG A 259 -9.20 20.03 12.55
C ARG A 259 -8.22 19.13 11.80
N GLU A 260 -8.70 18.46 10.77
CA GLU A 260 -7.85 17.57 9.96
C GLU A 260 -6.70 18.36 9.33
N PRO A 261 -5.43 17.94 9.52
CA PRO A 261 -4.29 18.57 8.89
C PRO A 261 -4.20 18.24 7.40
N GLU A 262 -3.55 19.08 6.63
CA GLU A 262 -3.14 18.80 5.26
C GLU A 262 -2.07 17.68 5.27
N THR A 263 -2.14 16.75 4.31
CA THR A 263 -1.18 15.64 4.15
C THR A 263 -0.17 15.96 3.06
N GLY A 264 1.10 15.58 3.25
CA GLY A 264 2.18 15.83 2.31
C GLY A 264 2.31 17.33 2.00
N ALA A 265 2.28 18.16 3.05
CA ALA A 265 2.20 19.60 2.93
C ALA A 265 3.52 20.19 2.44
N GLN A 266 3.48 20.86 1.30
CA GLN A 266 4.63 21.60 0.80
C GLN A 266 4.66 23.00 1.41
N ILE A 267 5.78 23.33 2.07
CA ILE A 267 5.99 24.62 2.74
C ILE A 267 7.17 25.30 2.08
N GLY A 268 6.92 26.50 1.51
CA GLY A 268 7.94 27.34 0.92
C GLY A 268 8.38 28.46 1.87
N THR A 269 9.59 28.97 1.66
CA THR A 269 10.14 30.13 2.36
C THR A 269 10.27 31.32 1.44
N GLN A 270 10.35 32.53 1.99
CA GLN A 270 10.61 33.76 1.22
C GLN A 270 11.96 33.73 0.47
N SER A 271 12.91 32.90 0.94
CA SER A 271 14.20 32.69 0.26
C SER A 271 14.13 31.78 -0.97
N GLY A 272 12.95 31.26 -1.31
CA GLY A 272 12.73 30.36 -2.44
C GLY A 272 13.06 28.89 -2.14
N TRP A 273 13.39 28.55 -0.90
CA TRP A 273 13.48 27.14 -0.49
C TRP A 273 12.08 26.57 -0.24
N TRP A 274 11.88 25.30 -0.52
CA TRP A 274 10.66 24.56 -0.18
C TRP A 274 10.98 23.14 0.29
N GLY A 275 10.08 22.58 1.08
CA GLY A 275 10.17 21.21 1.56
C GLY A 275 8.80 20.65 1.91
N GLU A 276 8.70 19.35 1.87
CA GLU A 276 7.47 18.62 2.21
C GLU A 276 7.49 18.20 3.67
N PHE A 277 6.34 18.34 4.34
CA PHE A 277 6.08 17.89 5.70
C PHE A 277 4.93 16.90 5.68
N ASP A 278 4.96 15.90 6.54
CA ASP A 278 3.95 14.86 6.56
C ASP A 278 2.54 15.42 6.77
N LEU A 279 2.40 16.34 7.74
CA LEU A 279 1.13 17.00 8.07
C LEU A 279 1.34 18.47 8.38
N ALA A 280 0.35 19.33 8.05
CA ALA A 280 0.40 20.74 8.44
C ALA A 280 -0.99 21.36 8.66
N TRP A 281 -1.03 22.37 9.53
CA TRP A 281 -2.11 23.35 9.62
C TRP A 281 -1.55 24.70 9.17
N ARG A 282 -1.76 25.02 7.89
CA ARG A 282 -1.14 26.21 7.25
C ARG A 282 -1.52 27.52 7.92
N ARG A 283 -2.81 27.68 8.23
CA ARG A 283 -3.31 28.90 8.85
C ARG A 283 -2.63 29.17 10.19
N GLN A 284 -2.37 28.14 10.97
CA GLN A 284 -1.70 28.22 12.27
C GLN A 284 -0.18 28.13 12.17
N LYS A 285 0.37 27.89 10.95
CA LYS A 285 1.80 27.65 10.75
C LYS A 285 2.36 26.54 11.66
N VAL A 286 1.62 25.45 11.80
CA VAL A 286 2.05 24.26 12.54
C VAL A 286 2.30 23.13 11.57
N ALA A 287 3.50 22.57 11.59
CA ALA A 287 3.91 21.41 10.78
C ALA A 287 4.28 20.23 11.68
N VAL A 288 4.08 19.04 11.18
CA VAL A 288 4.36 17.78 11.88
C VAL A 288 5.13 16.85 10.96
N GLU A 289 6.14 16.19 11.53
CA GLU A 289 6.97 15.19 10.86
C GLU A 289 7.00 13.91 11.70
N TYR A 290 6.64 12.76 11.12
CA TYR A 290 6.77 11.49 11.78
C TYR A 290 8.19 10.96 11.68
N GLN A 291 8.82 10.72 12.81
CA GLN A 291 10.16 10.16 12.89
C GLN A 291 10.10 8.65 13.02
N GLY A 292 10.44 7.94 11.96
CA GLY A 292 10.56 6.47 11.94
C GLY A 292 11.68 5.96 12.85
N ALA A 293 11.93 4.66 12.83
CA ALA A 293 13.04 4.06 13.58
C ALA A 293 14.39 4.69 13.19
N PRO A 294 15.36 4.82 14.12
CA PRO A 294 16.60 5.58 13.95
C PRO A 294 17.62 4.89 13.02
N HIS A 295 17.21 4.48 11.83
CA HIS A 295 18.10 3.96 10.79
C HIS A 295 18.68 5.06 9.88
N GLY A 296 18.30 6.32 10.09
CA GLY A 296 18.86 7.46 9.37
C GLY A 296 20.33 7.70 9.73
N THR A 297 21.16 7.95 8.72
CA THR A 297 22.55 8.35 8.89
C THR A 297 22.61 9.72 9.60
N LEU A 298 23.74 10.03 10.23
CA LEU A 298 23.99 11.37 10.81
C LEU A 298 23.78 12.50 9.77
N ALA A 299 23.96 12.22 8.49
CA ALA A 299 23.75 13.16 7.40
C ALA A 299 22.25 13.44 7.19
N SER A 300 21.37 12.42 7.19
CA SER A 300 19.92 12.62 7.05
C SER A 300 19.35 13.44 8.20
N ARG A 301 19.74 13.17 9.44
CA ARG A 301 19.32 13.95 10.62
C ARG A 301 19.76 15.43 10.57
N ARG A 302 20.94 15.70 9.98
CA ARG A 302 21.39 17.10 9.78
C ARG A 302 20.57 17.82 8.71
N SER A 303 20.21 17.10 7.65
CA SER A 303 19.34 17.63 6.59
C SER A 303 17.95 17.98 7.14
N ASP A 304 17.35 17.08 7.94
CA ASP A 304 16.02 17.29 8.54
C ASP A 304 16.02 18.52 9.47
N ARG A 305 17.06 18.66 10.31
CA ARG A 305 17.19 19.85 11.17
C ARG A 305 17.42 21.15 10.39
N ALA A 306 18.12 21.11 9.26
CA ALA A 306 18.28 22.26 8.40
C ALA A 306 16.93 22.66 7.77
N LYS A 307 16.15 21.67 7.30
CA LYS A 307 14.78 21.83 6.83
C LYS A 307 13.89 22.52 7.87
N PHE A 308 13.92 22.06 9.12
CA PHE A 308 13.08 22.63 10.19
C PHE A 308 13.42 24.09 10.48
N ARG A 309 14.72 24.42 10.61
CA ARG A 309 15.15 25.80 10.86
C ARG A 309 14.67 26.78 9.78
N LEU A 310 14.71 26.37 8.51
CA LEU A 310 14.28 27.23 7.41
C LEU A 310 12.81 27.63 7.53
N VAL A 311 11.93 26.74 7.97
CA VAL A 311 10.52 27.05 8.14
C VAL A 311 10.23 27.71 9.50
N GLU A 312 11.00 27.39 10.55
CA GLU A 312 10.92 28.05 11.85
C GLU A 312 11.26 29.54 11.73
N ASP A 313 12.24 29.89 10.88
CA ASP A 313 12.60 31.29 10.58
C ASP A 313 11.43 32.07 9.89
N GLU A 314 10.52 31.35 9.23
CA GLU A 314 9.27 31.90 8.65
C GLU A 314 8.09 31.90 9.64
N GLY A 315 8.34 31.52 10.89
CA GLY A 315 7.34 31.49 11.97
C GLY A 315 6.50 30.24 12.05
N TRP A 316 6.96 29.14 11.45
CA TRP A 316 6.33 27.84 11.62
C TRP A 316 6.78 27.17 12.92
N LEU A 317 5.87 26.44 13.55
CA LEU A 317 6.18 25.52 14.65
C LEU A 317 6.24 24.10 14.11
N VAL A 318 7.38 23.42 14.28
CA VAL A 318 7.58 22.05 13.80
C VAL A 318 7.53 21.07 14.98
N PHE A 319 6.68 20.06 14.89
CA PHE A 319 6.56 18.99 15.88
C PHE A 319 7.03 17.66 15.28
N GLU A 320 7.93 16.99 15.98
CA GLU A 320 8.33 15.62 15.66
C GLU A 320 7.43 14.65 16.42
N VAL A 321 6.93 13.61 15.72
CA VAL A 321 6.09 12.54 16.27
C VAL A 321 6.83 11.22 16.14
N PHE A 322 6.85 10.46 17.21
CA PHE A 322 7.56 9.17 17.28
C PHE A 322 6.57 8.02 17.52
N ALA A 323 7.04 6.79 17.32
CA ALA A 323 6.23 5.59 17.49
C ALA A 323 5.59 5.45 18.90
N HIS A 324 6.23 5.99 19.94
CA HIS A 324 5.69 5.96 21.30
C HIS A 324 4.51 6.95 21.49
N ASP A 325 4.45 8.03 20.70
CA ASP A 325 3.36 9.00 20.74
C ASP A 325 2.07 8.44 20.14
N LEU A 326 2.19 7.47 19.23
CA LEU A 326 1.04 6.78 18.64
C LEU A 326 0.37 5.79 19.61
N ARG A 327 1.00 5.48 20.74
CA ARG A 327 0.43 4.59 21.75
C ARG A 327 -0.33 5.40 22.81
N PRO A 328 -1.50 4.93 23.27
CA PRO A 328 -2.18 5.60 24.39
C PRO A 328 -1.26 5.71 25.62
N GLY A 329 -1.15 6.92 26.19
CA GLY A 329 -0.27 7.12 27.33
C GLY A 329 0.09 8.59 27.59
N VAL A 330 1.07 8.82 28.45
CA VAL A 330 1.51 10.16 28.84
C VAL A 330 2.13 10.91 27.66
N HIS A 331 2.97 10.25 26.84
CA HIS A 331 3.61 10.88 25.68
C HIS A 331 2.60 11.41 24.67
N ARG A 332 1.58 10.58 24.31
CA ARG A 332 0.49 11.02 23.43
C ARG A 332 -0.23 12.23 24.00
N ARG A 333 -0.60 12.23 25.30
CA ARG A 333 -1.29 13.35 25.92
C ARG A 333 -0.45 14.62 25.89
N ASP A 334 0.83 14.54 26.27
CA ASP A 334 1.73 15.69 26.25
C ASP A 334 1.88 16.28 24.82
N LEU A 335 2.05 15.43 23.83
CA LEU A 335 2.12 15.84 22.42
C LEU A 335 0.84 16.57 21.99
N LEU A 336 -0.33 15.96 22.27
CA LEU A 336 -1.63 16.55 21.91
C LEU A 336 -1.87 17.89 22.63
N ASP A 337 -1.50 18.00 23.91
CA ASP A 337 -1.60 19.25 24.67
C ASP A 337 -0.69 20.36 24.10
N ARG A 338 0.51 20.01 23.68
CA ARG A 338 1.47 20.96 23.06
C ARG A 338 0.97 21.45 21.70
N ILE A 339 0.54 20.54 20.83
CA ILE A 339 -0.01 20.89 19.52
C ILE A 339 -1.31 21.69 19.69
N GLY A 340 -2.18 21.29 20.61
CA GLY A 340 -3.43 22.00 20.90
C GLY A 340 -3.20 23.45 21.32
N ARG A 341 -2.18 23.72 22.17
CA ARG A 341 -1.80 25.09 22.52
C ARG A 341 -1.31 25.86 21.28
N ALA A 342 -0.41 25.27 20.49
CA ALA A 342 0.13 25.91 19.29
C ALA A 342 -0.98 26.28 18.28
N LEU A 343 -1.95 25.39 18.07
CA LEU A 343 -3.10 25.63 17.18
C LEU A 343 -4.02 26.75 17.68
N ASN A 344 -4.16 26.92 19.01
CA ASN A 344 -4.99 27.96 19.61
C ASN A 344 -4.30 29.32 19.66
N GLU A 345 -2.97 29.35 19.86
CA GLU A 345 -2.17 30.59 19.95
C GLU A 345 -1.97 31.25 18.58
N HIS A 346 -2.00 30.48 17.50
CA HIS A 346 -1.79 30.92 16.12
C HIS A 346 -3.08 30.88 15.25
N GLY A 347 -4.25 30.66 15.87
CA GLY A 347 -5.56 30.50 15.22
C GLY A 347 -6.39 31.75 15.02
#